data_b5df5a65f320410d461825a96f2a8675
#
_entry.id   b5df5a65f320410d461825a96f2a8675
#
_cell.length_a   1.000
_cell.length_b   1.000
_cell.length_c   1.000
_cell.angle_alpha   90.00
_cell.angle_beta   90.00
_cell.angle_gamma   90.00
#
_symmetry.space_group_name_H-M   'P 1'
#
loop_
_entity.id
_entity.type
_entity.pdbx_description
1 polymer ?
#
loop_
_entity_poly.entity_id
_entity_poly.type
_entity_poly.pdbx_seq_one_letter_code
_entity_poly.pdbx_strand_id
1 'polypeptide(L)'
;MAVLNDRFSDESGVRLNKLGITNKEDLAQAETDSSLPRLKQLNVAGGIKGGQYDQAHLKQVHEKLFSGVYQWAGETRADREFQGHKDTRVTGFRETMTYAPHEEISERLDVIGAQLNKENNLKGLEPDKFAERAAYYLDQYNHTHAFRDGNGRTMQATFTQLGKEAGYEVDFNRASPEILNRSRDLAIVRQHPPAEAEKNLQPLKEMFKQVITPAAGAEAEKLRDPSLAPARTPELSPAMRAMDARRELEVTGYRSANIIANMPGAGNREQGVQLAQRVEAVNLDPKAIKGPGIIEMQSAADMIIKHPGLKDTPLDIADGKRLKVASMQVIQLAEGKEIVAPQQKQQPAASVQERPGQPGAVVVKTHQEAQPVFAKAAREVAKELEANGQGVNGARLREVAKDVERNPVIVEANAENFKKAMDAAEKVPSLSGNKFMDELRSSSKVLEKSPPGQERSGPSAGRSGGGIER
;
A
#
# COMPACT_ATOMS: atom_id res chain seq x y z
N MET A 1 18.21 -15.56 -19.95
CA MET A 1 17.13 -15.60 -18.96
C MET A 1 16.86 -17.07 -18.68
N ALA A 2 17.17 -17.56 -17.46
CA ALA A 2 16.76 -18.90 -17.07
C ALA A 2 15.24 -18.94 -17.11
N VAL A 3 14.67 -19.88 -17.84
CA VAL A 3 13.24 -20.18 -17.77
C VAL A 3 13.02 -20.65 -16.35
N LEU A 4 12.40 -19.78 -15.54
CA LEU A 4 11.98 -20.15 -14.18
C LEU A 4 11.06 -21.37 -14.36
N ASN A 5 11.50 -22.50 -13.81
CA ASN A 5 10.77 -23.76 -13.90
C ASN A 5 9.50 -23.63 -13.04
N ASP A 6 8.43 -23.11 -13.63
CA ASP A 6 7.14 -22.93 -12.95
C ASP A 6 6.46 -24.29 -12.79
N ARG A 7 6.79 -24.98 -11.70
CA ARG A 7 6.24 -26.30 -11.35
C ARG A 7 4.72 -26.30 -11.08
N PHE A 8 4.07 -25.15 -11.21
CA PHE A 8 2.62 -25.00 -11.13
C PHE A 8 1.94 -24.88 -12.49
N SER A 9 2.71 -24.78 -13.58
CA SER A 9 2.20 -24.61 -14.92
C SER A 9 2.78 -25.66 -15.86
N ASP A 10 2.07 -25.92 -16.96
CA ASP A 10 2.57 -26.71 -18.06
C ASP A 10 3.56 -25.94 -18.97
N GLU A 11 4.07 -26.56 -20.02
CA GLU A 11 5.02 -25.96 -20.96
C GLU A 11 4.45 -24.74 -21.70
N SER A 12 3.11 -24.64 -21.85
CA SER A 12 2.42 -23.50 -22.45
C SER A 12 2.21 -22.34 -21.47
N GLY A 13 2.55 -22.54 -20.19
CA GLY A 13 2.35 -21.59 -19.11
C GLY A 13 0.90 -21.53 -18.61
N VAL A 14 0.09 -22.56 -18.90
CA VAL A 14 -1.23 -22.75 -18.28
C VAL A 14 -1.06 -23.49 -16.96
N ARG A 15 -1.76 -23.04 -15.93
CA ARG A 15 -1.68 -23.67 -14.62
C ARG A 15 -2.17 -25.11 -14.65
N LEU A 16 -1.40 -26.03 -14.02
CA LEU A 16 -1.78 -27.42 -13.85
C LEU A 16 -3.12 -27.50 -13.10
N ASN A 17 -4.14 -28.06 -13.73
CA ASN A 17 -5.50 -28.10 -13.23
C ASN A 17 -6.15 -29.47 -13.40
N LYS A 18 -7.15 -29.75 -12.56
CA LYS A 18 -7.91 -31.04 -12.56
C LYS A 18 -8.94 -31.12 -13.67
N LEU A 19 -9.22 -29.98 -14.34
CA LEU A 19 -10.31 -29.86 -15.29
C LEU A 19 -9.87 -30.19 -16.72
N GLY A 20 -8.56 -30.39 -16.94
CA GLY A 20 -8.00 -30.62 -18.26
C GLY A 20 -8.04 -29.40 -19.18
N ILE A 21 -8.21 -28.21 -18.63
CA ILE A 21 -8.29 -26.96 -19.40
C ILE A 21 -6.88 -26.51 -19.78
N THR A 22 -6.69 -26.25 -21.08
CA THR A 22 -5.40 -25.85 -21.68
C THR A 22 -5.36 -24.39 -22.15
N ASN A 23 -6.42 -23.63 -21.92
CA ASN A 23 -6.56 -22.22 -22.27
C ASN A 23 -6.59 -21.39 -20.98
N LYS A 24 -5.85 -20.26 -20.95
CA LYS A 24 -5.72 -19.40 -19.73
C LYS A 24 -7.02 -18.71 -19.37
N GLU A 25 -7.74 -18.23 -20.36
CA GLU A 25 -8.99 -17.49 -20.19
C GLU A 25 -10.09 -18.41 -19.67
N ASP A 26 -10.24 -19.60 -20.27
CA ASP A 26 -11.21 -20.62 -19.83
C ASP A 26 -10.89 -21.11 -18.42
N LEU A 27 -9.60 -21.29 -18.10
CA LEU A 27 -9.18 -21.70 -16.78
C LEU A 27 -9.48 -20.62 -15.74
N ALA A 28 -9.25 -19.34 -16.05
CA ALA A 28 -9.56 -18.22 -15.16
C ALA A 28 -11.07 -18.12 -14.88
N GLN A 29 -11.90 -18.38 -15.89
CA GLN A 29 -13.35 -18.43 -15.72
C GLN A 29 -13.77 -19.62 -14.83
N ALA A 30 -13.29 -20.82 -15.15
CA ALA A 30 -13.58 -22.03 -14.36
C ALA A 30 -13.10 -21.92 -12.91
N GLU A 31 -11.96 -21.30 -12.69
CA GLU A 31 -11.44 -21.00 -11.35
C GLU A 31 -12.36 -20.05 -10.58
N THR A 32 -12.84 -19.01 -11.24
CA THR A 32 -13.76 -18.03 -10.66
C THR A 32 -15.07 -18.71 -10.28
N ASP A 33 -15.67 -19.46 -11.20
CA ASP A 33 -16.95 -20.15 -11.01
C ASP A 33 -16.88 -21.20 -9.91
N SER A 34 -15.74 -21.86 -9.74
CA SER A 34 -15.53 -22.85 -8.68
C SER A 34 -15.24 -22.20 -7.32
N SER A 35 -14.41 -21.16 -7.28
CA SER A 35 -13.88 -20.63 -6.01
C SER A 35 -14.79 -19.61 -5.33
N LEU A 36 -15.56 -18.80 -6.08
CA LEU A 36 -16.44 -17.79 -5.47
C LEU A 36 -17.57 -18.39 -4.61
N PRO A 37 -18.29 -19.45 -5.06
CA PRO A 37 -19.26 -20.13 -4.20
C PRO A 37 -18.61 -20.71 -2.94
N ARG A 38 -17.41 -21.27 -3.06
CA ARG A 38 -16.66 -21.83 -1.92
C ARG A 38 -16.21 -20.75 -0.95
N LEU A 39 -15.78 -19.58 -1.45
CA LEU A 39 -15.48 -18.41 -0.62
C LEU A 39 -16.71 -18.00 0.19
N LYS A 40 -17.87 -17.89 -0.48
CA LYS A 40 -19.14 -17.57 0.20
C LYS A 40 -19.49 -18.59 1.27
N GLN A 41 -19.39 -19.89 0.96
CA GLN A 41 -19.65 -20.97 1.92
C GLN A 41 -18.70 -20.90 3.11
N LEU A 42 -17.40 -20.69 2.88
CA LEU A 42 -16.39 -20.59 3.92
C LEU A 42 -16.66 -19.38 4.85
N ASN A 43 -17.02 -18.24 4.28
CA ASN A 43 -17.35 -17.03 5.04
C ASN A 43 -18.61 -17.23 5.90
N VAL A 44 -19.65 -17.85 5.36
CA VAL A 44 -20.87 -18.22 6.11
C VAL A 44 -20.55 -19.18 7.27
N ALA A 45 -19.71 -20.19 7.01
CA ALA A 45 -19.28 -21.15 8.03
C ALA A 45 -18.39 -20.51 9.13
N GLY A 46 -17.92 -19.29 8.92
CA GLY A 46 -17.05 -18.59 9.85
C GLY A 46 -15.57 -18.94 9.72
N GLY A 47 -15.15 -19.42 8.55
CA GLY A 47 -13.77 -19.73 8.25
C GLY A 47 -13.34 -21.14 8.69
N ILE A 48 -12.05 -21.30 8.99
CA ILE A 48 -11.42 -22.54 9.44
C ILE A 48 -11.47 -22.60 10.98
N LYS A 49 -12.18 -23.56 11.54
CA LYS A 49 -12.28 -23.72 12.99
C LYS A 49 -10.92 -24.00 13.62
N GLY A 50 -10.57 -23.22 14.65
CA GLY A 50 -9.30 -23.36 15.38
C GLY A 50 -8.07 -22.90 14.58
N GLY A 51 -8.29 -22.18 13.50
CA GLY A 51 -7.19 -21.61 12.71
C GLY A 51 -6.39 -20.57 13.50
N GLN A 52 -5.07 -20.60 13.37
CA GLN A 52 -4.13 -19.73 14.11
C GLN A 52 -3.56 -18.61 13.24
N TYR A 53 -4.11 -18.40 12.05
CA TYR A 53 -3.61 -17.40 11.09
C TYR A 53 -2.15 -17.61 10.65
N ASP A 54 -1.65 -18.80 10.84
CA ASP A 54 -0.32 -19.30 10.48
C ASP A 54 -0.31 -19.97 9.09
N GLN A 55 0.80 -20.62 8.74
CA GLN A 55 0.93 -21.36 7.49
C GLN A 55 -0.17 -22.44 7.35
N ALA A 56 -0.41 -23.22 8.38
CA ALA A 56 -1.38 -24.32 8.33
C ALA A 56 -2.79 -23.78 8.06
N HIS A 57 -3.15 -22.67 8.69
CA HIS A 57 -4.44 -22.02 8.46
C HIS A 57 -4.59 -21.53 7.01
N LEU A 58 -3.60 -20.80 6.50
CA LEU A 58 -3.68 -20.27 5.13
C LEU A 58 -3.72 -21.38 4.08
N LYS A 59 -2.95 -22.48 4.27
CA LYS A 59 -2.98 -23.66 3.40
C LYS A 59 -4.38 -24.29 3.39
N GLN A 60 -5.03 -24.43 4.53
CA GLN A 60 -6.40 -24.95 4.61
C GLN A 60 -7.42 -24.03 3.92
N VAL A 61 -7.32 -22.70 4.11
CA VAL A 61 -8.19 -21.75 3.42
C VAL A 61 -8.01 -21.88 1.90
N HIS A 62 -6.78 -21.87 1.41
CA HIS A 62 -6.48 -22.01 -0.02
C HIS A 62 -6.99 -23.34 -0.59
N GLU A 63 -6.78 -24.44 0.12
CA GLU A 63 -7.27 -25.75 -0.29
C GLU A 63 -8.80 -25.78 -0.39
N LYS A 64 -9.51 -25.23 0.62
CA LYS A 64 -10.99 -25.12 0.59
C LYS A 64 -11.49 -24.36 -0.62
N LEU A 65 -10.80 -23.28 -1.00
CA LEU A 65 -11.20 -22.45 -2.14
C LEU A 65 -10.92 -23.12 -3.48
N PHE A 66 -9.77 -23.75 -3.65
CA PHE A 66 -9.23 -24.09 -4.97
C PHE A 66 -9.12 -25.59 -5.25
N SER A 67 -9.43 -26.49 -4.31
CA SER A 67 -9.32 -27.94 -4.51
C SER A 67 -10.23 -28.48 -5.62
N GLY A 68 -11.24 -27.74 -6.07
CA GLY A 68 -12.07 -28.10 -7.21
C GLY A 68 -11.41 -27.88 -8.56
N VAL A 69 -10.35 -27.07 -8.60
CA VAL A 69 -9.68 -26.68 -9.85
C VAL A 69 -8.24 -27.17 -9.90
N TYR A 70 -7.50 -26.95 -8.82
CA TYR A 70 -6.07 -27.23 -8.78
C TYR A 70 -5.72 -28.46 -7.96
N GLN A 71 -4.86 -29.31 -8.53
CA GLN A 71 -4.25 -30.42 -7.77
C GLN A 71 -3.28 -29.95 -6.69
N TRP A 72 -2.72 -28.77 -6.86
CA TRP A 72 -1.79 -28.11 -5.92
C TRP A 72 -2.48 -27.14 -4.93
N ALA A 73 -3.82 -27.21 -4.82
CA ALA A 73 -4.56 -26.42 -3.84
C ALA A 73 -4.05 -26.70 -2.42
N GLY A 74 -3.70 -25.63 -1.69
CA GLY A 74 -3.06 -25.73 -0.38
C GLY A 74 -1.54 -25.80 -0.41
N GLU A 75 -0.90 -26.01 -1.56
CA GLU A 75 0.56 -25.95 -1.69
C GLU A 75 1.03 -24.50 -1.88
N THR A 76 2.05 -24.12 -1.12
CA THR A 76 2.68 -22.80 -1.23
C THR A 76 3.76 -22.77 -2.30
N ARG A 77 4.27 -21.60 -2.61
CA ARG A 77 5.44 -21.44 -3.48
C ARG A 77 6.69 -22.14 -2.90
N ALA A 78 6.78 -22.23 -1.56
CA ALA A 78 7.85 -22.98 -0.89
C ALA A 78 7.80 -24.48 -1.19
N ASP A 79 6.60 -25.07 -1.22
CA ASP A 79 6.42 -26.51 -1.47
C ASP A 79 6.90 -26.91 -2.89
N ARG A 80 7.03 -25.95 -3.81
CA ARG A 80 7.45 -26.17 -5.20
C ARG A 80 8.66 -25.33 -5.62
N GLU A 81 9.36 -24.69 -4.68
CA GLU A 81 10.57 -23.89 -4.92
C GLU A 81 10.38 -22.84 -6.03
N PHE A 82 9.25 -22.10 -5.95
CA PHE A 82 8.90 -21.12 -6.98
C PHE A 82 9.05 -19.69 -6.47
N GLN A 83 9.90 -18.89 -7.13
CA GLN A 83 10.04 -17.47 -6.87
C GLN A 83 9.03 -16.66 -7.69
N GLY A 84 8.15 -15.94 -7.02
CA GLY A 84 7.11 -15.14 -7.65
C GLY A 84 7.47 -13.66 -7.72
N HIS A 85 6.99 -13.01 -8.76
CA HIS A 85 6.96 -11.55 -8.92
C HIS A 85 5.69 -11.13 -9.64
N LYS A 86 5.37 -9.85 -9.61
CA LYS A 86 4.24 -9.25 -10.33
C LYS A 86 4.66 -7.90 -10.90
N ASP A 87 4.36 -7.67 -12.17
CA ASP A 87 4.45 -6.34 -12.73
C ASP A 87 3.18 -5.54 -12.39
N THR A 88 3.36 -4.30 -12.00
CA THR A 88 2.28 -3.36 -11.72
C THR A 88 2.52 -2.01 -12.41
N ARG A 89 1.44 -1.25 -12.59
CA ARG A 89 1.49 0.14 -13.04
C ARG A 89 0.73 1.06 -12.09
N VAL A 90 0.59 0.64 -10.86
CA VAL A 90 -0.17 1.38 -9.84
C VAL A 90 0.38 2.79 -9.61
N THR A 91 1.65 3.00 -9.90
CA THR A 91 2.37 4.26 -9.80
C THR A 91 2.31 5.12 -11.08
N GLY A 92 1.70 4.59 -12.13
CA GLY A 92 1.76 5.18 -13.48
C GLY A 92 2.96 4.66 -14.30
N PHE A 93 3.98 4.12 -13.66
CA PHE A 93 5.14 3.48 -14.31
C PHE A 93 5.05 1.96 -14.17
N ARG A 94 5.74 1.23 -15.06
CA ARG A 94 5.89 -0.22 -14.91
C ARG A 94 6.91 -0.49 -13.83
N GLU A 95 6.49 -1.16 -12.78
CA GLU A 95 7.33 -1.61 -11.68
C GLU A 95 7.17 -3.12 -11.49
N THR A 96 8.25 -3.80 -11.15
CA THR A 96 8.20 -5.21 -10.76
C THR A 96 8.18 -5.28 -9.24
N MET A 97 7.12 -5.84 -8.69
CA MET A 97 6.99 -6.16 -7.28
C MET A 97 7.59 -7.53 -7.04
N THR A 98 8.60 -7.61 -6.22
CA THR A 98 9.13 -8.88 -5.69
C THR A 98 8.32 -9.28 -4.47
N TYR A 99 8.03 -10.56 -4.37
CA TYR A 99 7.43 -11.18 -3.19
C TYR A 99 8.53 -11.85 -2.37
N ALA A 100 8.22 -12.18 -1.13
CA ALA A 100 9.16 -12.86 -0.25
C ALA A 100 9.80 -14.09 -0.93
N PRO A 101 11.08 -14.36 -0.68
CA PRO A 101 11.73 -15.58 -1.12
C PRO A 101 10.91 -16.80 -0.73
N HIS A 102 10.85 -17.81 -1.60
CA HIS A 102 10.00 -18.96 -1.34
C HIS A 102 10.45 -19.76 -0.10
N GLU A 103 11.75 -19.73 0.21
CA GLU A 103 12.35 -20.38 1.39
C GLU A 103 11.84 -19.77 2.71
N GLU A 104 11.44 -18.52 2.70
CA GLU A 104 11.01 -17.80 3.90
C GLU A 104 9.50 -17.88 4.15
N ILE A 105 8.70 -18.39 3.20
CA ILE A 105 7.24 -18.36 3.27
C ILE A 105 6.73 -19.01 4.55
N SER A 106 7.21 -20.21 4.87
CA SER A 106 6.76 -20.96 6.04
C SER A 106 7.03 -20.20 7.33
N GLU A 107 8.26 -19.76 7.52
CA GLU A 107 8.66 -18.97 8.70
C GLU A 107 7.87 -17.68 8.81
N ARG A 108 7.70 -16.95 7.70
CA ARG A 108 6.97 -15.68 7.69
C ARG A 108 5.51 -15.85 8.12
N LEU A 109 4.82 -16.86 7.60
CA LEU A 109 3.42 -17.12 7.94
C LEU A 109 3.25 -17.50 9.41
N ASP A 110 4.15 -18.29 9.96
CA ASP A 110 4.11 -18.70 11.37
C ASP A 110 4.42 -17.51 12.30
N VAL A 111 5.37 -16.67 11.93
CA VAL A 111 5.70 -15.44 12.67
C VAL A 111 4.53 -14.45 12.66
N ILE A 112 3.85 -14.30 11.51
CA ILE A 112 2.66 -13.44 11.39
C ILE A 112 1.53 -13.98 12.28
N GLY A 113 1.24 -15.28 12.22
CA GLY A 113 0.22 -15.93 13.05
C GLY A 113 0.50 -15.77 14.55
N ALA A 114 1.72 -16.02 14.96
CA ALA A 114 2.14 -15.87 16.36
C ALA A 114 1.99 -14.40 16.85
N GLN A 115 2.36 -13.42 16.02
CA GLN A 115 2.21 -12.01 16.39
C GLN A 115 0.72 -11.62 16.48
N LEU A 116 -0.11 -12.08 15.54
CA LEU A 116 -1.55 -11.83 15.54
C LEU A 116 -2.22 -12.41 16.78
N ASN A 117 -1.86 -13.65 17.17
CA ASN A 117 -2.32 -14.30 18.40
C ASN A 117 -1.89 -13.50 19.65
N LYS A 118 -0.67 -12.97 19.69
CA LYS A 118 -0.19 -12.08 20.76
C LYS A 118 -1.03 -10.80 20.87
N GLU A 119 -1.61 -10.33 19.78
CA GLU A 119 -2.55 -9.21 19.73
C GLU A 119 -4.01 -9.66 19.96
N ASN A 120 -4.22 -10.85 20.52
CA ASN A 120 -5.53 -11.44 20.78
C ASN A 120 -6.44 -11.47 19.53
N ASN A 121 -5.85 -11.71 18.35
CA ASN A 121 -6.56 -11.73 17.07
C ASN A 121 -7.41 -10.46 16.85
N LEU A 122 -6.88 -9.32 17.26
CA LEU A 122 -7.46 -7.97 17.13
C LEU A 122 -8.80 -7.77 17.87
N LYS A 123 -9.15 -8.64 18.82
CA LYS A 123 -10.35 -8.48 19.67
C LYS A 123 -10.23 -7.24 20.56
N GLY A 124 -11.36 -6.62 20.85
CA GLY A 124 -11.44 -5.44 21.73
C GLY A 124 -10.93 -4.14 21.13
N LEU A 125 -10.48 -4.15 19.87
CA LEU A 125 -10.02 -2.93 19.19
C LEU A 125 -11.22 -2.13 18.66
N GLU A 126 -11.17 -0.80 18.79
CA GLU A 126 -12.08 0.11 18.13
C GLU A 126 -11.93 0.04 16.58
N PRO A 127 -12.97 0.40 15.79
CA PRO A 127 -12.99 0.23 14.34
C PRO A 127 -11.76 0.78 13.62
N ASP A 128 -11.35 2.00 13.96
CA ASP A 128 -10.18 2.65 13.34
C ASP A 128 -8.88 1.92 13.65
N LYS A 129 -8.76 1.39 14.88
CA LYS A 129 -7.57 0.63 15.29
C LYS A 129 -7.58 -0.78 14.73
N PHE A 130 -8.75 -1.40 14.64
CA PHE A 130 -8.91 -2.66 13.92
C PHE A 130 -8.49 -2.51 12.44
N ALA A 131 -8.99 -1.48 11.75
CA ALA A 131 -8.63 -1.20 10.35
C ALA A 131 -7.11 -1.00 10.16
N GLU A 132 -6.48 -0.27 11.09
CA GLU A 132 -5.02 -0.04 11.07
C GLU A 132 -4.24 -1.36 11.22
N ARG A 133 -4.61 -2.18 12.22
CA ARG A 133 -3.91 -3.45 12.46
C ARG A 133 -4.21 -4.47 11.37
N ALA A 134 -5.44 -4.56 10.88
CA ALA A 134 -5.82 -5.41 9.76
C ALA A 134 -5.04 -5.03 8.48
N ALA A 135 -4.88 -3.73 8.20
CA ALA A 135 -4.05 -3.25 7.08
C ALA A 135 -2.59 -3.70 7.21
N TYR A 136 -2.02 -3.60 8.41
CA TYR A 136 -0.66 -4.07 8.67
C TYR A 136 -0.49 -5.56 8.37
N TYR A 137 -1.39 -6.41 8.90
CA TYR A 137 -1.31 -7.85 8.68
C TYR A 137 -1.61 -8.26 7.24
N LEU A 138 -2.58 -7.59 6.60
CA LEU A 138 -2.84 -7.86 5.18
C LEU A 138 -1.62 -7.55 4.32
N ASP A 139 -0.90 -6.46 4.59
CA ASP A 139 0.34 -6.13 3.92
C ASP A 139 1.42 -7.21 4.12
N GLN A 140 1.55 -7.77 5.32
CA GLN A 140 2.48 -8.86 5.59
C GLN A 140 2.16 -10.12 4.76
N TYR A 141 0.89 -10.56 4.76
CA TYR A 141 0.46 -11.70 3.93
C TYR A 141 0.60 -11.41 2.44
N ASN A 142 0.28 -10.19 2.01
CA ASN A 142 0.38 -9.79 0.61
C ASN A 142 1.84 -9.79 0.10
N HIS A 143 2.79 -9.35 0.91
CA HIS A 143 4.21 -9.44 0.57
C HIS A 143 4.73 -10.88 0.62
N THR A 144 4.30 -11.68 1.61
CA THR A 144 4.64 -13.10 1.67
C THR A 144 4.18 -13.82 0.42
N HIS A 145 2.99 -13.49 -0.10
CA HIS A 145 2.41 -14.01 -1.35
C HIS A 145 2.56 -15.52 -1.49
N ALA A 146 2.06 -16.24 -0.50
CA ALA A 146 2.39 -17.65 -0.26
C ALA A 146 2.09 -18.58 -1.43
N PHE A 147 1.04 -18.30 -2.21
CA PHE A 147 0.55 -19.21 -3.26
C PHE A 147 0.91 -18.71 -4.65
N ARG A 148 0.97 -19.64 -5.61
CA ARG A 148 1.20 -19.32 -7.03
C ARG A 148 0.08 -18.48 -7.62
N ASP A 149 -1.17 -18.76 -7.21
CA ASP A 149 -2.38 -18.01 -7.54
C ASP A 149 -3.37 -18.05 -6.37
N GLY A 150 -4.48 -17.31 -6.42
CA GLY A 150 -5.52 -17.34 -5.41
C GLY A 150 -5.24 -16.55 -4.12
N ASN A 151 -4.06 -15.91 -3.99
CA ASN A 151 -3.70 -15.16 -2.76
C ASN A 151 -4.75 -14.13 -2.36
N GLY A 152 -5.34 -13.41 -3.34
CA GLY A 152 -6.37 -12.39 -3.07
C GLY A 152 -7.59 -12.97 -2.35
N ARG A 153 -8.16 -14.06 -2.86
CA ARG A 153 -9.34 -14.72 -2.27
C ARG A 153 -9.00 -15.41 -0.95
N THR A 154 -7.81 -15.97 -0.82
CA THR A 154 -7.33 -16.54 0.45
C THR A 154 -7.26 -15.46 1.53
N MET A 155 -6.66 -14.29 1.22
CA MET A 155 -6.64 -13.16 2.16
C MET A 155 -8.05 -12.66 2.49
N GLN A 156 -8.95 -12.54 1.51
CA GLN A 156 -10.34 -12.13 1.77
C GLN A 156 -11.02 -13.08 2.77
N ALA A 157 -10.92 -14.39 2.56
CA ALA A 157 -11.48 -15.38 3.49
C ALA A 157 -10.87 -15.26 4.90
N THR A 158 -9.55 -15.17 4.97
CA THR A 158 -8.80 -15.05 6.23
C THR A 158 -9.20 -13.80 7.01
N PHE A 159 -9.29 -12.65 6.37
CA PHE A 159 -9.68 -11.41 7.05
C PHE A 159 -11.17 -11.30 7.34
N THR A 160 -12.03 -11.97 6.57
CA THR A 160 -13.44 -12.12 6.92
C THR A 160 -13.60 -12.93 8.21
N GLN A 161 -12.86 -14.03 8.36
CA GLN A 161 -12.83 -14.79 9.60
C GLN A 161 -12.28 -13.98 10.77
N LEU A 162 -11.12 -13.31 10.58
CA LEU A 162 -10.49 -12.48 11.60
C LEU A 162 -11.43 -11.39 12.11
N GLY A 163 -12.11 -10.69 11.18
CA GLY A 163 -13.10 -9.69 11.53
C GLY A 163 -14.24 -10.26 12.36
N LYS A 164 -14.81 -11.39 11.92
CA LYS A 164 -15.90 -12.06 12.64
C LYS A 164 -15.49 -12.45 14.07
N GLU A 165 -14.27 -12.97 14.24
CA GLU A 165 -13.72 -13.34 15.56
C GLU A 165 -13.39 -12.11 16.42
N ALA A 166 -13.23 -10.92 15.83
CA ALA A 166 -13.04 -9.66 16.53
C ALA A 166 -14.34 -8.84 16.68
N GLY A 167 -15.50 -9.38 16.26
CA GLY A 167 -16.79 -8.72 16.39
C GLY A 167 -17.13 -7.75 15.26
N TYR A 168 -16.46 -7.89 14.10
CA TYR A 168 -16.70 -7.10 12.90
C TYR A 168 -17.22 -7.96 11.74
N GLU A 169 -18.05 -7.36 10.90
CA GLU A 169 -18.33 -7.84 9.57
C GLU A 169 -17.33 -7.22 8.59
N VAL A 170 -16.66 -8.05 7.79
CA VAL A 170 -15.71 -7.61 6.75
C VAL A 170 -16.27 -8.04 5.40
N ASP A 171 -16.83 -7.10 4.67
CA ASP A 171 -17.42 -7.34 3.35
C ASP A 171 -16.59 -6.65 2.26
N PHE A 172 -15.71 -7.42 1.63
CA PHE A 172 -14.86 -6.92 0.54
C PHE A 172 -15.62 -6.50 -0.73
N ASN A 173 -16.90 -6.86 -0.88
CA ASN A 173 -17.71 -6.40 -2.01
C ASN A 173 -18.06 -4.90 -1.91
N ARG A 174 -17.87 -4.29 -0.75
CA ARG A 174 -18.05 -2.84 -0.56
C ARG A 174 -16.93 -2.00 -1.19
N ALA A 175 -15.82 -2.63 -1.56
CA ALA A 175 -14.74 -2.01 -2.33
C ALA A 175 -14.65 -2.62 -3.72
N SER A 176 -14.41 -1.79 -4.75
CA SER A 176 -14.20 -2.31 -6.10
C SER A 176 -12.94 -3.18 -6.18
N PRO A 177 -12.87 -4.15 -7.11
CA PRO A 177 -11.65 -4.92 -7.34
C PRO A 177 -10.42 -4.06 -7.62
N GLU A 178 -10.62 -2.90 -8.24
CA GLU A 178 -9.55 -1.93 -8.48
C GLU A 178 -9.01 -1.34 -7.17
N ILE A 179 -9.88 -0.91 -6.25
CA ILE A 179 -9.48 -0.40 -4.94
C ILE A 179 -8.73 -1.48 -4.17
N LEU A 180 -9.24 -2.73 -4.15
CA LEU A 180 -8.63 -3.86 -3.45
C LEU A 180 -7.22 -4.16 -3.99
N ASN A 181 -7.05 -4.19 -5.32
CA ASN A 181 -5.77 -4.47 -5.95
C ASN A 181 -4.81 -3.29 -5.77
N ARG A 182 -5.27 -2.06 -6.05
CA ARG A 182 -4.47 -0.85 -5.95
C ARG A 182 -3.93 -0.63 -4.53
N SER A 183 -4.75 -0.80 -3.51
CA SER A 183 -4.33 -0.63 -2.11
C SER A 183 -3.22 -1.59 -1.72
N ARG A 184 -3.31 -2.85 -2.16
CA ARG A 184 -2.28 -3.87 -1.93
C ARG A 184 -0.98 -3.59 -2.67
N ASP A 185 -1.09 -3.21 -3.95
CA ASP A 185 0.07 -2.90 -4.78
C ASP A 185 0.80 -1.66 -4.23
N LEU A 186 0.06 -0.60 -3.87
CA LEU A 186 0.65 0.61 -3.27
C LEU A 186 1.38 0.34 -1.95
N ALA A 187 0.90 -0.58 -1.14
CA ALA A 187 1.57 -0.95 0.10
C ALA A 187 2.94 -1.61 -0.15
N ILE A 188 3.08 -2.39 -1.23
CA ILE A 188 4.35 -3.01 -1.62
C ILE A 188 5.26 -2.00 -2.33
N VAL A 189 4.75 -1.28 -3.32
CA VAL A 189 5.54 -0.37 -4.16
C VAL A 189 5.93 0.92 -3.43
N ARG A 190 5.20 1.33 -2.41
CA ARG A 190 5.51 2.47 -1.54
C ARG A 190 5.83 3.77 -2.27
N GLN A 191 4.82 4.35 -2.92
CA GLN A 191 4.98 5.52 -3.78
C GLN A 191 5.19 6.86 -3.07
N HIS A 192 4.89 6.99 -1.81
CA HIS A 192 5.13 8.22 -1.10
C HIS A 192 6.13 7.99 0.00
N PRO A 193 7.26 8.72 0.01
CA PRO A 193 8.01 8.78 1.22
C PRO A 193 7.08 9.43 2.24
N PRO A 194 6.77 8.78 3.33
CA PRO A 194 6.61 9.53 4.55
C PRO A 194 7.91 10.30 4.71
N ALA A 195 7.84 11.48 5.24
CA ALA A 195 9.04 12.26 5.57
C ALA A 195 10.03 11.45 6.45
N GLU A 196 9.60 10.31 6.97
CA GLU A 196 10.35 9.34 7.77
C GLU A 196 9.85 7.94 7.40
N ALA A 197 10.72 7.10 6.97
CA ALA A 197 10.80 5.64 6.77
C ALA A 197 9.61 4.70 7.12
N GLU A 198 8.38 5.14 7.20
CA GLU A 198 7.23 4.30 7.54
C GLU A 198 6.54 3.74 6.28
N LYS A 199 6.09 2.48 6.39
CA LYS A 199 5.27 1.82 5.37
C LYS A 199 4.01 2.65 5.13
N ASN A 200 3.75 3.04 3.88
CA ASN A 200 2.48 3.69 3.55
C ASN A 200 1.34 2.67 3.51
N LEU A 201 0.78 2.36 4.66
CA LEU A 201 -0.38 1.48 4.79
C LEU A 201 -1.71 2.25 4.71
N GLN A 202 -1.68 3.56 4.51
CA GLN A 202 -2.90 4.38 4.49
C GLN A 202 -3.92 3.90 3.45
N PRO A 203 -3.54 3.54 2.19
CA PRO A 203 -4.52 3.02 1.24
C PRO A 203 -5.22 1.73 1.72
N LEU A 204 -4.47 0.83 2.38
CA LEU A 204 -5.05 -0.38 2.96
C LEU A 204 -5.94 -0.08 4.17
N LYS A 205 -5.52 0.85 5.03
CA LYS A 205 -6.33 1.29 6.18
C LYS A 205 -7.66 1.90 5.73
N GLU A 206 -7.65 2.76 4.74
CA GLU A 206 -8.88 3.36 4.19
C GLU A 206 -9.76 2.30 3.49
N MET A 207 -9.16 1.36 2.79
CA MET A 207 -9.90 0.22 2.23
C MET A 207 -10.58 -0.58 3.35
N PHE A 208 -9.86 -0.90 4.46
CA PHE A 208 -10.49 -1.60 5.58
C PHE A 208 -11.62 -0.80 6.22
N LYS A 209 -11.47 0.52 6.42
CA LYS A 209 -12.56 1.38 6.92
C LYS A 209 -13.82 1.33 6.04
N GLN A 210 -13.64 1.15 4.74
CA GLN A 210 -14.78 1.02 3.82
C GLN A 210 -15.48 -0.32 3.94
N VAL A 211 -14.74 -1.41 4.17
CA VAL A 211 -15.27 -2.79 4.11
C VAL A 211 -15.69 -3.34 5.47
N ILE A 212 -15.32 -2.71 6.59
CA ILE A 212 -15.69 -3.16 7.93
C ILE A 212 -16.95 -2.46 8.44
N THR A 213 -17.74 -3.21 9.22
CA THR A 213 -18.82 -2.67 10.09
C THR A 213 -18.84 -3.44 11.40
N PRO A 214 -19.17 -2.79 12.53
CA PRO A 214 -19.47 -3.53 13.75
C PRO A 214 -20.57 -4.55 13.50
N ALA A 215 -20.31 -5.82 13.79
CA ALA A 215 -21.34 -6.86 13.68
C ALA A 215 -22.40 -6.67 14.76
N ALA A 216 -23.66 -6.96 14.43
CA ALA A 216 -24.77 -6.85 15.36
C ALA A 216 -24.85 -8.05 16.31
N GLY A 217 -25.42 -7.82 17.50
CA GLY A 217 -25.72 -8.86 18.49
C GLY A 217 -24.75 -8.90 19.68
N ALA A 218 -25.25 -9.36 20.82
CA ALA A 218 -24.54 -9.34 22.09
C ALA A 218 -23.22 -10.12 22.07
N GLU A 219 -23.10 -11.20 21.32
CA GLU A 219 -21.85 -11.95 21.20
C GLU A 219 -20.77 -11.15 20.44
N ALA A 220 -21.16 -10.43 19.37
CA ALA A 220 -20.23 -9.57 18.66
C ALA A 220 -19.80 -8.35 19.50
N GLU A 221 -20.71 -7.79 20.30
CA GLU A 221 -20.41 -6.71 21.24
C GLU A 221 -19.39 -7.15 22.30
N LYS A 222 -19.53 -8.38 22.85
CA LYS A 222 -18.53 -8.93 23.78
C LYS A 222 -17.14 -9.03 23.15
N LEU A 223 -17.05 -9.37 21.87
CA LEU A 223 -15.77 -9.50 21.17
C LEU A 223 -15.09 -8.13 20.94
N ARG A 224 -15.86 -7.04 20.97
CA ARG A 224 -15.36 -5.66 20.91
C ARG A 224 -15.15 -5.01 22.27
N ASP A 225 -15.34 -5.74 23.36
CA ASP A 225 -15.06 -5.22 24.70
C ASP A 225 -13.59 -4.77 24.79
N PRO A 226 -13.32 -3.48 25.09
CA PRO A 226 -11.95 -2.97 25.18
C PRO A 226 -11.05 -3.72 26.18
N SER A 227 -11.62 -4.41 27.16
CA SER A 227 -10.86 -5.25 28.09
C SER A 227 -10.17 -6.45 27.43
N LEU A 228 -10.63 -6.85 26.25
CA LEU A 228 -10.01 -7.93 25.44
C LEU A 228 -8.80 -7.44 24.66
N ALA A 229 -8.71 -6.13 24.40
CA ALA A 229 -7.54 -5.56 23.77
C ALA A 229 -6.34 -5.61 24.70
N PRO A 230 -5.13 -5.90 24.19
CA PRO A 230 -3.92 -5.72 24.99
C PRO A 230 -3.85 -4.28 25.49
N ALA A 231 -3.45 -4.09 26.75
CA ALA A 231 -3.36 -2.78 27.41
C ALA A 231 -2.50 -1.77 26.60
N ARG A 232 -1.57 -2.29 25.81
CA ARG A 232 -0.83 -1.57 24.77
C ARG A 232 -0.77 -2.47 23.54
N THR A 233 -0.72 -1.88 22.33
CA THR A 233 -0.37 -2.67 21.15
C THR A 233 0.94 -3.39 21.43
N PRO A 234 0.98 -4.72 21.43
CA PRO A 234 2.20 -5.46 21.72
C PRO A 234 3.32 -5.05 20.77
N GLU A 235 4.51 -4.88 21.30
CA GLU A 235 5.68 -4.69 20.44
C GLU A 235 5.83 -5.85 19.48
N LEU A 236 6.29 -5.55 18.28
CA LEU A 236 6.61 -6.59 17.31
C LEU A 236 7.63 -7.55 17.93
N SER A 237 7.40 -8.83 17.75
CA SER A 237 8.35 -9.85 18.17
C SER A 237 9.72 -9.63 17.48
N PRO A 238 10.82 -10.09 18.05
CA PRO A 238 12.12 -10.04 17.38
C PRO A 238 12.08 -10.62 15.96
N ALA A 239 11.36 -11.72 15.76
CA ALA A 239 11.17 -12.34 14.45
C ALA A 239 10.39 -11.42 13.48
N MET A 240 9.33 -10.75 13.93
CA MET A 240 8.61 -9.77 13.09
C MET A 240 9.50 -8.58 12.72
N ARG A 241 10.28 -8.05 13.66
CA ARG A 241 11.22 -6.97 13.39
C ARG A 241 12.30 -7.39 12.38
N ALA A 242 12.81 -8.61 12.53
CA ALA A 242 13.78 -9.17 11.59
C ALA A 242 13.19 -9.32 10.18
N MET A 243 11.97 -9.83 10.09
CA MET A 243 11.25 -9.99 8.84
C MET A 243 11.00 -8.63 8.17
N ASP A 244 10.58 -7.63 8.94
CA ASP A 244 10.35 -6.28 8.44
C ASP A 244 11.65 -5.62 7.94
N ALA A 245 12.77 -5.81 8.66
CA ALA A 245 14.05 -5.26 8.25
C ALA A 245 14.59 -5.91 6.96
N ARG A 246 14.47 -7.23 6.82
CA ARG A 246 14.84 -7.93 5.58
C ARG A 246 14.00 -7.47 4.40
N ARG A 247 12.68 -7.41 4.58
CA ARG A 247 11.77 -6.88 3.57
C ARG A 247 12.11 -5.44 3.18
N GLU A 248 12.43 -4.60 4.15
CA GLU A 248 12.81 -3.20 3.89
C GLU A 248 14.09 -3.11 3.08
N LEU A 249 15.08 -3.95 3.41
CA LEU A 249 16.32 -4.06 2.64
C LEU A 249 16.06 -4.52 1.21
N GLU A 250 15.24 -5.53 1.03
CA GLU A 250 14.85 -6.05 -0.29
C GLU A 250 14.21 -4.95 -1.16
N VAL A 251 13.15 -4.34 -0.66
CA VAL A 251 12.39 -3.33 -1.43
C VAL A 251 13.27 -2.11 -1.76
N THR A 252 13.99 -1.59 -0.77
CA THR A 252 14.82 -0.39 -0.97
C THR A 252 16.09 -0.70 -1.75
N GLY A 253 16.63 -1.91 -1.60
CA GLY A 253 17.82 -2.37 -2.31
C GLY A 253 17.57 -2.50 -3.81
N TYR A 254 16.51 -3.20 -4.23
CA TYR A 254 16.17 -3.33 -5.65
C TYR A 254 15.80 -1.99 -6.30
N ARG A 255 15.09 -1.11 -5.57
CA ARG A 255 14.80 0.24 -6.07
C ARG A 255 16.06 1.07 -6.23
N SER A 256 16.94 1.05 -5.25
CA SER A 256 18.24 1.74 -5.31
C SER A 256 19.11 1.19 -6.45
N ALA A 257 19.09 -0.12 -6.66
CA ALA A 257 19.80 -0.74 -7.79
C ALA A 257 19.28 -0.23 -9.14
N ASN A 258 17.96 -0.10 -9.29
CA ASN A 258 17.34 0.44 -10.49
C ASN A 258 17.65 1.94 -10.68
N ILE A 259 17.62 2.73 -9.61
CA ILE A 259 17.99 4.15 -9.64
C ILE A 259 19.43 4.28 -10.14
N ILE A 260 20.39 3.58 -9.52
CA ILE A 260 21.81 3.62 -9.90
C ILE A 260 21.99 3.19 -11.36
N ALA A 261 21.37 2.10 -11.78
CA ALA A 261 21.50 1.59 -13.14
C ALA A 261 21.04 2.58 -14.23
N ASN A 262 20.12 3.49 -13.87
CA ASN A 262 19.57 4.50 -14.78
C ASN A 262 20.22 5.90 -14.60
N MET A 263 21.14 6.08 -13.63
CA MET A 263 21.89 7.32 -13.49
C MET A 263 22.83 7.56 -14.69
N PRO A 264 23.03 8.80 -15.13
CA PRO A 264 24.07 9.13 -16.10
C PRO A 264 25.46 8.81 -15.54
N GLY A 265 26.26 8.09 -16.29
CA GLY A 265 27.65 7.81 -15.95
C GLY A 265 28.11 6.42 -16.38
N ALA A 266 29.41 6.31 -16.71
CA ALA A 266 30.00 5.03 -17.09
C ALA A 266 30.04 4.09 -15.86
N GLY A 267 29.62 2.84 -16.03
CA GLY A 267 29.65 1.82 -14.99
C GLY A 267 28.43 1.79 -14.04
N ASN A 268 27.57 2.82 -14.04
CA ASN A 268 26.40 2.86 -13.14
C ASN A 268 25.45 1.68 -13.36
N ARG A 269 25.27 1.27 -14.63
CA ARG A 269 24.42 0.10 -14.94
C ARG A 269 24.96 -1.18 -14.30
N GLU A 270 26.26 -1.38 -14.35
CA GLU A 270 26.92 -2.54 -13.74
C GLU A 270 26.84 -2.48 -12.21
N GLN A 271 27.06 -1.31 -11.61
CA GLN A 271 26.91 -1.10 -10.16
C GLN A 271 25.48 -1.36 -9.68
N GLY A 272 24.46 -0.95 -10.45
CA GLY A 272 23.07 -1.29 -10.14
C GLY A 272 22.82 -2.81 -10.16
N VAL A 273 23.34 -3.51 -11.16
CA VAL A 273 23.26 -4.99 -11.24
C VAL A 273 23.97 -5.65 -10.05
N GLN A 274 25.18 -5.20 -9.69
CA GLN A 274 25.92 -5.71 -8.55
C GLN A 274 25.18 -5.49 -7.24
N LEU A 275 24.57 -4.33 -7.04
CA LEU A 275 23.74 -4.06 -5.86
C LEU A 275 22.54 -5.01 -5.80
N ALA A 276 21.83 -5.23 -6.91
CA ALA A 276 20.70 -6.15 -6.95
C ALA A 276 21.12 -7.58 -6.57
N GLN A 277 22.23 -8.07 -7.11
CA GLN A 277 22.79 -9.38 -6.77
C GLN A 277 23.19 -9.46 -5.28
N ARG A 278 23.73 -8.38 -4.72
CA ARG A 278 24.07 -8.31 -3.30
C ARG A 278 22.83 -8.37 -2.42
N VAL A 279 21.76 -7.66 -2.78
CA VAL A 279 20.47 -7.69 -2.08
C VAL A 279 19.90 -9.11 -2.08
N GLU A 280 19.92 -9.77 -3.23
CA GLU A 280 19.49 -11.17 -3.36
C GLU A 280 20.31 -12.12 -2.46
N ALA A 281 21.62 -11.99 -2.47
CA ALA A 281 22.49 -12.81 -1.62
C ALA A 281 22.19 -12.61 -0.12
N VAL A 282 21.92 -11.37 0.31
CA VAL A 282 21.58 -11.06 1.71
C VAL A 282 20.18 -11.55 2.09
N ASN A 283 19.24 -11.58 1.15
CA ASN A 283 17.93 -12.17 1.39
C ASN A 283 18.01 -13.67 1.63
N LEU A 284 18.85 -14.37 0.85
CA LEU A 284 19.07 -15.81 1.01
C LEU A 284 19.86 -16.14 2.29
N ASP A 285 20.88 -15.35 2.61
CA ASP A 285 21.65 -15.46 3.85
C ASP A 285 21.95 -14.06 4.42
N PRO A 286 21.28 -13.63 5.50
CA PRO A 286 21.55 -12.33 6.13
C PRO A 286 23.01 -12.10 6.52
N LYS A 287 23.80 -13.17 6.73
CA LYS A 287 25.22 -13.05 7.03
C LYS A 287 26.06 -12.55 5.85
N ALA A 288 25.52 -12.67 4.61
CA ALA A 288 26.17 -12.15 3.41
C ALA A 288 26.29 -10.60 3.41
N ILE A 289 25.59 -9.90 4.30
CA ILE A 289 25.75 -8.45 4.48
C ILE A 289 27.07 -8.08 5.15
N LYS A 290 27.72 -8.99 5.87
CA LYS A 290 28.97 -8.72 6.59
C LYS A 290 30.12 -8.41 5.63
N GLY A 291 31.10 -7.66 6.11
CA GLY A 291 32.29 -7.30 5.34
C GLY A 291 31.98 -6.40 4.13
N PRO A 292 32.33 -6.81 2.91
CA PRO A 292 32.11 -5.99 1.72
C PRO A 292 30.64 -5.65 1.47
N GLY A 293 29.70 -6.52 1.83
CA GLY A 293 28.27 -6.35 1.55
C GLY A 293 27.68 -5.07 2.16
N ILE A 294 28.00 -4.78 3.42
CA ILE A 294 27.52 -3.54 4.05
C ILE A 294 28.13 -2.29 3.45
N ILE A 295 29.43 -2.35 3.09
CA ILE A 295 30.15 -1.23 2.49
C ILE A 295 29.54 -0.92 1.11
N GLU A 296 29.28 -1.93 0.31
CA GLU A 296 28.65 -1.78 -1.01
C GLU A 296 27.26 -1.16 -0.90
N MET A 297 26.41 -1.63 0.02
CA MET A 297 25.06 -1.09 0.22
C MET A 297 25.09 0.35 0.74
N GLN A 298 25.97 0.67 1.67
CA GLN A 298 26.13 2.03 2.18
C GLN A 298 26.69 2.97 1.13
N SER A 299 27.67 2.53 0.32
CA SER A 299 28.21 3.28 -0.80
C SER A 299 27.14 3.56 -1.85
N ALA A 300 26.31 2.57 -2.18
CA ALA A 300 25.18 2.73 -3.09
C ALA A 300 24.16 3.76 -2.55
N ALA A 301 23.82 3.65 -1.28
CA ALA A 301 22.94 4.60 -0.61
C ALA A 301 23.49 6.03 -0.64
N ASP A 302 24.77 6.20 -0.31
CA ASP A 302 25.44 7.50 -0.34
C ASP A 302 25.57 8.07 -1.76
N MET A 303 25.75 7.23 -2.77
CA MET A 303 25.74 7.63 -4.18
C MET A 303 24.41 8.29 -4.54
N ILE A 304 23.28 7.65 -4.18
CA ILE A 304 21.95 8.19 -4.44
C ILE A 304 21.73 9.50 -3.66
N ILE A 305 21.99 9.49 -2.36
CA ILE A 305 21.75 10.64 -1.47
C ILE A 305 22.53 11.90 -1.91
N LYS A 306 23.75 11.70 -2.40
CA LYS A 306 24.68 12.79 -2.73
C LYS A 306 24.69 13.16 -4.21
N HIS A 307 23.98 12.43 -5.09
CA HIS A 307 24.03 12.66 -6.52
C HIS A 307 23.42 14.02 -6.92
N PRO A 308 24.18 14.89 -7.60
CA PRO A 308 23.71 16.25 -7.92
C PRO A 308 22.44 16.27 -8.80
N GLY A 309 22.31 15.29 -9.72
CA GLY A 309 21.17 15.15 -10.63
C GLY A 309 19.88 14.60 -9.98
N LEU A 310 19.93 14.14 -8.71
CA LEU A 310 18.76 13.65 -7.99
C LEU A 310 18.21 14.67 -6.97
N LYS A 311 18.72 15.91 -6.96
CA LYS A 311 18.27 16.95 -6.01
C LYS A 311 16.78 17.23 -6.11
N ASP A 312 16.21 17.09 -7.30
CA ASP A 312 14.79 17.32 -7.59
C ASP A 312 13.94 16.02 -7.57
N THR A 313 14.56 14.91 -7.17
CA THR A 313 13.87 13.61 -6.99
C THR A 313 13.90 13.16 -5.52
N PRO A 314 13.11 13.80 -4.64
CA PRO A 314 13.12 13.50 -3.20
C PRO A 314 12.78 12.04 -2.87
N LEU A 315 12.06 11.35 -3.77
CA LEU A 315 11.73 9.93 -3.64
C LEU A 315 12.98 9.05 -3.73
N ASP A 316 13.84 9.29 -4.72
CA ASP A 316 15.06 8.53 -4.93
C ASP A 316 16.03 8.72 -3.76
N ILE A 317 16.15 9.97 -3.28
CA ILE A 317 16.95 10.30 -2.09
C ILE A 317 16.40 9.58 -0.85
N ALA A 318 15.07 9.50 -0.71
CA ALA A 318 14.44 8.78 0.39
C ALA A 318 14.74 7.29 0.34
N ASP A 319 14.69 6.65 -0.84
CA ASP A 319 15.06 5.25 -1.00
C ASP A 319 16.53 4.98 -0.64
N GLY A 320 17.44 5.87 -1.03
CA GLY A 320 18.84 5.81 -0.60
C GLY A 320 19.00 5.89 0.93
N LYS A 321 18.29 6.79 1.59
CA LYS A 321 18.29 6.89 3.07
C LYS A 321 17.74 5.63 3.73
N ARG A 322 16.66 5.09 3.18
CA ARG A 322 16.02 3.86 3.68
C ARG A 322 16.93 2.65 3.49
N LEU A 323 17.58 2.51 2.33
CA LEU A 323 18.59 1.46 2.10
C LEU A 323 19.69 1.50 3.16
N LYS A 324 20.17 2.71 3.50
CA LYS A 324 21.19 2.88 4.54
C LYS A 324 20.71 2.38 5.91
N VAL A 325 19.48 2.71 6.30
CA VAL A 325 18.89 2.26 7.57
C VAL A 325 18.65 0.76 7.56
N ALA A 326 18.04 0.23 6.50
CA ALA A 326 17.72 -1.18 6.38
C ALA A 326 18.99 -2.06 6.39
N SER A 327 20.05 -1.63 5.70
CA SER A 327 21.33 -2.36 5.73
C SER A 327 21.95 -2.42 7.12
N MET A 328 21.84 -1.34 7.91
CA MET A 328 22.28 -1.31 9.30
C MET A 328 21.47 -2.26 10.20
N GLN A 329 20.18 -2.34 10.00
CA GLN A 329 19.32 -3.26 10.75
C GLN A 329 19.63 -4.72 10.44
N VAL A 330 19.82 -5.05 9.16
CA VAL A 330 20.15 -6.42 8.75
C VAL A 330 21.53 -6.83 9.23
N ILE A 331 22.52 -5.93 9.30
CA ILE A 331 23.83 -6.26 9.90
C ILE A 331 23.70 -6.59 11.39
N GLN A 332 22.85 -5.86 12.13
CA GLN A 332 22.58 -6.18 13.54
C GLN A 332 22.02 -7.60 13.69
N LEU A 333 21.06 -7.98 12.82
CA LEU A 333 20.55 -9.36 12.77
C LEU A 333 21.65 -10.39 12.46
N ALA A 334 22.48 -10.12 11.46
CA ALA A 334 23.57 -11.00 11.09
C ALA A 334 24.62 -11.18 12.22
N GLU A 335 24.71 -10.20 13.12
CA GLU A 335 25.55 -10.26 14.33
C GLU A 335 24.87 -10.93 15.52
N GLY A 336 23.62 -11.39 15.35
CA GLY A 336 22.81 -11.95 16.44
C GLY A 336 22.30 -10.92 17.44
N LYS A 337 22.29 -9.63 17.05
CA LYS A 337 21.76 -8.53 17.88
C LYS A 337 20.28 -8.37 17.60
N GLU A 338 19.54 -8.03 18.65
CA GLU A 338 18.13 -7.69 18.52
C GLU A 338 17.99 -6.31 17.83
N ILE A 339 17.10 -6.19 16.86
CA ILE A 339 16.75 -4.88 16.29
C ILE A 339 15.93 -4.14 17.34
N VAL A 340 16.50 -3.09 17.89
CA VAL A 340 15.77 -2.13 18.71
C VAL A 340 14.93 -1.29 17.73
N ALA A 341 13.61 -1.23 17.94
CA ALA A 341 12.77 -0.30 17.20
C ALA A 341 13.39 1.10 17.31
N PRO A 342 13.50 1.86 16.19
CA PRO A 342 13.90 3.24 16.30
C PRO A 342 12.95 3.88 17.32
N GLN A 343 13.50 4.44 18.38
CA GLN A 343 12.71 5.21 19.32
C GLN A 343 12.00 6.26 18.47
N GLN A 344 10.70 6.09 18.29
CA GLN A 344 9.89 7.19 17.81
C GLN A 344 10.21 8.35 18.76
N LYS A 345 11.00 9.31 18.27
CA LYS A 345 10.98 10.61 18.89
C LYS A 345 9.51 10.98 18.81
N GLN A 346 8.84 10.87 19.97
CA GLN A 346 7.56 11.52 20.13
C GLN A 346 7.81 12.93 19.65
N GLN A 347 7.36 13.24 18.44
CA GLN A 347 7.18 14.62 18.09
C GLN A 347 6.30 15.14 19.22
N PRO A 348 6.74 16.12 20.00
CA PRO A 348 5.86 16.77 20.93
C PRO A 348 4.65 17.13 20.08
N ALA A 349 3.47 16.67 20.50
CA ALA A 349 2.21 17.13 19.95
C ALA A 349 2.41 18.61 19.71
N ALA A 350 2.34 19.02 18.43
CA ALA A 350 2.61 20.40 18.07
C ALA A 350 1.72 21.22 18.98
N SER A 351 2.30 21.74 20.03
CA SER A 351 1.65 22.68 20.91
C SER A 351 1.38 23.85 19.98
N VAL A 352 0.12 24.02 19.63
CA VAL A 352 -0.39 25.22 19.02
C VAL A 352 -0.04 26.33 20.00
N GLN A 353 1.10 26.97 19.80
CA GLN A 353 1.37 28.25 20.42
C GLN A 353 0.47 29.25 19.71
N GLU A 354 -0.73 29.38 20.27
CA GLU A 354 -1.58 30.52 20.02
C GLU A 354 -0.79 31.78 20.37
N ARG A 355 -0.38 32.49 19.35
CA ARG A 355 -0.02 33.89 19.53
C ARG A 355 -1.33 34.66 19.73
N PRO A 356 -1.50 35.41 20.82
CA PRO A 356 -2.73 36.17 21.03
C PRO A 356 -2.77 37.33 20.03
N GLY A 357 -3.80 37.32 19.16
CA GLY A 357 -4.18 38.49 18.37
C GLY A 357 -4.08 38.40 16.86
N GLN A 358 -4.81 37.46 16.25
CA GLN A 358 -5.54 37.56 14.97
C GLN A 358 -6.21 36.20 14.67
N PRO A 359 -7.43 36.10 14.14
CA PRO A 359 -8.02 34.84 13.71
C PRO A 359 -7.21 34.35 12.51
N GLY A 360 -6.31 33.38 12.76
CA GLY A 360 -5.32 32.94 11.79
C GLY A 360 -5.91 32.08 10.68
N ALA A 361 -5.58 32.44 9.44
CA ALA A 361 -5.75 31.55 8.29
C ALA A 361 -4.93 30.28 8.51
N VAL A 362 -5.53 29.12 8.24
CA VAL A 362 -4.85 27.82 8.31
C VAL A 362 -3.73 27.81 7.26
N VAL A 363 -2.48 27.72 7.70
CA VAL A 363 -1.32 27.63 6.81
C VAL A 363 -1.11 26.17 6.44
N VAL A 364 -1.50 25.78 5.23
CA VAL A 364 -1.30 24.42 4.67
C VAL A 364 -0.02 24.39 3.83
N LYS A 365 0.79 23.36 4.02
CA LYS A 365 2.10 23.22 3.32
C LYS A 365 2.15 22.02 2.38
N THR A 366 1.28 21.03 2.56
CA THR A 366 1.27 19.80 1.78
C THR A 366 -0.08 19.59 1.10
N HIS A 367 -0.12 18.79 0.02
CA HIS A 367 -1.37 18.41 -0.65
C HIS A 367 -2.33 17.69 0.29
N GLN A 368 -1.81 16.87 1.18
CA GLN A 368 -2.58 16.12 2.16
C GLN A 368 -3.26 17.02 3.20
N GLU A 369 -2.59 18.09 3.63
CA GLU A 369 -3.17 19.11 4.51
C GLU A 369 -4.13 20.01 3.75
N ALA A 370 -3.80 20.35 2.50
CA ALA A 370 -4.58 21.25 1.67
C ALA A 370 -5.91 20.65 1.21
N GLN A 371 -5.95 19.35 0.91
CA GLN A 371 -7.14 18.66 0.39
C GLN A 371 -8.40 18.80 1.27
N PRO A 372 -8.39 18.45 2.58
CA PRO A 372 -9.57 18.60 3.42
C PRO A 372 -9.93 20.05 3.70
N VAL A 373 -8.93 20.95 3.80
CA VAL A 373 -9.15 22.39 3.99
C VAL A 373 -9.81 22.98 2.75
N PHE A 374 -9.31 22.66 1.56
CA PHE A 374 -9.90 23.07 0.28
C PHE A 374 -11.33 22.58 0.15
N ALA A 375 -11.58 21.28 0.33
CA ALA A 375 -12.89 20.69 0.13
C ALA A 375 -13.95 21.30 1.08
N LYS A 376 -13.59 21.55 2.33
CA LYS A 376 -14.46 22.21 3.31
C LYS A 376 -14.72 23.66 2.91
N ALA A 377 -13.68 24.43 2.64
CA ALA A 377 -13.78 25.84 2.28
C ALA A 377 -14.58 26.03 0.99
N ALA A 378 -14.33 25.19 -0.03
CA ALA A 378 -15.06 25.23 -1.29
C ALA A 378 -16.57 24.98 -1.12
N ARG A 379 -16.98 24.09 -0.21
CA ARG A 379 -18.40 23.86 0.07
C ARG A 379 -19.06 25.04 0.78
N GLU A 380 -18.37 25.68 1.70
CA GLU A 380 -18.91 26.85 2.41
C GLU A 380 -19.00 28.07 1.47
N VAL A 381 -18.00 28.31 0.65
CA VAL A 381 -18.04 29.36 -0.39
C VAL A 381 -19.14 29.07 -1.43
N ALA A 382 -19.33 27.79 -1.80
CA ALA A 382 -20.40 27.40 -2.73
C ALA A 382 -21.80 27.71 -2.18
N LYS A 383 -22.05 27.49 -0.88
CA LYS A 383 -23.33 27.83 -0.22
C LYS A 383 -23.59 29.34 -0.30
N GLU A 384 -22.60 30.16 -0.03
CA GLU A 384 -22.69 31.60 -0.10
C GLU A 384 -22.96 32.09 -1.55
N LEU A 385 -22.28 31.47 -2.54
CA LEU A 385 -22.55 31.75 -3.95
C LEU A 385 -23.99 31.43 -4.33
N GLU A 386 -24.51 30.28 -3.91
CA GLU A 386 -25.88 29.87 -4.16
C GLU A 386 -26.90 30.82 -3.49
N ALA A 387 -26.66 31.22 -2.24
CA ALA A 387 -27.48 32.16 -1.50
C ALA A 387 -27.52 33.57 -2.14
N ASN A 388 -26.48 33.94 -2.88
CA ASN A 388 -26.35 35.21 -3.58
C ASN A 388 -26.71 35.12 -5.08
N GLY A 389 -27.48 34.11 -5.49
CA GLY A 389 -27.96 33.96 -6.87
C GLY A 389 -26.91 33.46 -7.87
N GLN A 390 -25.76 33.01 -7.39
CA GLN A 390 -24.65 32.49 -8.19
C GLN A 390 -24.66 30.94 -8.24
N GLY A 391 -25.85 30.33 -8.34
CA GLY A 391 -26.01 28.86 -8.22
C GLY A 391 -25.17 28.04 -9.18
N VAL A 392 -24.95 28.50 -10.42
CA VAL A 392 -24.10 27.82 -11.40
C VAL A 392 -22.63 27.78 -10.93
N ASN A 393 -22.16 28.88 -10.33
CA ASN A 393 -20.76 28.96 -9.85
C ASN A 393 -20.58 28.21 -8.53
N GLY A 394 -21.63 28.18 -7.68
CA GLY A 394 -21.65 27.30 -6.50
C GLY A 394 -21.58 25.82 -6.86
N ALA A 395 -22.37 25.39 -7.86
CA ALA A 395 -22.34 24.02 -8.36
C ALA A 395 -20.96 23.65 -8.94
N ARG A 396 -20.32 24.53 -9.72
CA ARG A 396 -18.94 24.33 -10.23
C ARG A 396 -17.94 24.11 -9.09
N LEU A 397 -18.02 24.95 -8.05
CA LEU A 397 -17.09 24.86 -6.93
C LEU A 397 -17.29 23.57 -6.12
N ARG A 398 -18.52 23.07 -5.98
CA ARG A 398 -18.81 21.78 -5.36
C ARG A 398 -18.24 20.61 -6.17
N GLU A 399 -18.31 20.69 -7.50
CA GLU A 399 -17.72 19.68 -8.39
C GLU A 399 -16.21 19.63 -8.24
N VAL A 400 -15.56 20.80 -8.29
CA VAL A 400 -14.10 20.90 -8.05
C VAL A 400 -13.72 20.36 -6.67
N ALA A 401 -14.49 20.67 -5.63
CA ALA A 401 -14.26 20.13 -4.29
C ALA A 401 -14.34 18.60 -4.24
N LYS A 402 -15.33 18.02 -4.91
CA LYS A 402 -15.54 16.57 -5.01
C LYS A 402 -14.40 15.88 -5.77
N ASP A 403 -13.91 16.51 -6.81
CA ASP A 403 -12.79 15.97 -7.59
C ASP A 403 -11.46 16.07 -6.81
N VAL A 404 -11.23 17.17 -6.11
CA VAL A 404 -10.07 17.33 -5.22
C VAL A 404 -10.11 16.32 -4.08
N GLU A 405 -11.28 15.95 -3.55
CA GLU A 405 -11.40 14.88 -2.54
C GLU A 405 -11.01 13.50 -3.10
N ARG A 406 -11.18 13.29 -4.40
CA ARG A 406 -10.78 12.04 -5.07
C ARG A 406 -9.32 12.05 -5.49
N ASN A 407 -8.82 13.20 -5.88
CA ASN A 407 -7.45 13.40 -6.34
C ASN A 407 -6.96 14.77 -5.85
N PRO A 408 -5.94 14.85 -4.96
CA PRO A 408 -5.50 16.10 -4.34
C PRO A 408 -4.69 16.99 -5.30
N VAL A 409 -5.18 17.15 -6.53
CA VAL A 409 -4.62 18.04 -7.56
C VAL A 409 -5.77 18.71 -8.28
N ILE A 410 -5.70 20.03 -8.46
CA ILE A 410 -6.61 20.75 -9.35
C ILE A 410 -6.12 20.51 -10.78
N VAL A 411 -6.68 19.50 -11.45
CA VAL A 411 -6.34 19.20 -12.84
C VAL A 411 -6.84 20.28 -13.79
N GLU A 412 -6.22 20.39 -14.96
CA GLU A 412 -6.50 21.42 -15.98
C GLU A 412 -8.00 21.54 -16.32
N ALA A 413 -8.71 20.40 -16.38
CA ALA A 413 -10.15 20.37 -16.64
C ALA A 413 -10.99 21.09 -15.55
N ASN A 414 -10.48 21.17 -14.32
CA ASN A 414 -11.15 21.81 -13.19
C ASN A 414 -10.64 23.22 -12.90
N ALA A 415 -9.47 23.59 -13.40
CA ALA A 415 -8.85 24.89 -13.16
C ALA A 415 -9.73 26.04 -13.70
N GLU A 416 -10.35 25.86 -14.87
CA GLU A 416 -11.24 26.86 -15.46
C GLU A 416 -12.55 27.00 -14.67
N ASN A 417 -13.15 25.89 -14.20
CA ASN A 417 -14.34 25.90 -13.36
C ASN A 417 -14.04 26.54 -12.00
N PHE A 418 -12.90 26.23 -11.42
CA PHE A 418 -12.43 26.83 -10.18
C PHE A 418 -12.24 28.34 -10.34
N LYS A 419 -11.54 28.79 -11.39
CA LYS A 419 -11.33 30.20 -11.69
C LYS A 419 -12.66 30.96 -11.84
N LYS A 420 -13.60 30.43 -12.64
CA LYS A 420 -14.93 31.06 -12.82
C LYS A 420 -15.70 31.18 -11.50
N ALA A 421 -15.61 30.17 -10.64
CA ALA A 421 -16.25 30.20 -9.33
C ALA A 421 -15.59 31.23 -8.39
N MET A 422 -14.26 31.32 -8.40
CA MET A 422 -13.51 32.31 -7.61
C MET A 422 -13.80 33.76 -8.07
N ASP A 423 -13.79 34.02 -9.39
CA ASP A 423 -14.13 35.34 -9.97
C ASP A 423 -15.56 35.76 -9.60
N ALA A 424 -16.48 34.81 -9.45
CA ALA A 424 -17.83 35.07 -8.97
C ALA A 424 -17.85 35.32 -7.46
N ALA A 425 -17.10 34.54 -6.67
CA ALA A 425 -17.05 34.67 -5.21
C ALA A 425 -16.47 36.03 -4.77
N GLU A 426 -15.49 36.58 -5.50
CA GLU A 426 -14.89 37.88 -5.23
C GLU A 426 -15.90 39.05 -5.39
N LYS A 427 -16.97 38.84 -6.15
CA LYS A 427 -18.04 39.81 -6.34
C LYS A 427 -19.14 39.74 -5.29
N VAL A 428 -19.11 38.79 -4.40
CA VAL A 428 -20.09 38.57 -3.34
C VAL A 428 -19.61 39.26 -2.06
N PRO A 429 -20.32 40.32 -1.58
CA PRO A 429 -19.85 41.11 -0.42
C PRO A 429 -19.67 40.29 0.86
N SER A 430 -20.53 39.29 1.11
CA SER A 430 -20.45 38.42 2.30
C SER A 430 -19.22 37.50 2.30
N LEU A 431 -18.54 37.31 1.17
CA LEU A 431 -17.31 36.54 1.02
C LEU A 431 -16.04 37.38 1.13
N SER A 432 -16.18 38.72 1.12
CA SER A 432 -15.03 39.63 1.31
C SER A 432 -14.50 39.51 2.75
N GLY A 433 -13.22 39.14 2.92
CA GLY A 433 -12.63 38.92 4.25
C GLY A 433 -13.13 37.66 4.98
N ASN A 434 -13.85 36.78 4.29
CA ASN A 434 -14.33 35.52 4.85
C ASN A 434 -13.17 34.50 4.96
N LYS A 435 -13.01 33.91 6.15
CA LYS A 435 -11.96 32.93 6.40
C LYS A 435 -11.93 31.75 5.41
N PHE A 436 -13.10 31.32 4.91
CA PHE A 436 -13.17 30.24 3.93
C PHE A 436 -12.62 30.65 2.56
N MET A 437 -12.70 31.92 2.19
CA MET A 437 -12.04 32.44 0.99
C MET A 437 -10.52 32.40 1.13
N ASP A 438 -10.00 32.72 2.30
CA ASP A 438 -8.56 32.68 2.57
C ASP A 438 -8.05 31.24 2.65
N GLU A 439 -8.79 30.34 3.31
CA GLU A 439 -8.52 28.90 3.34
C GLU A 439 -8.56 28.30 1.93
N LEU A 440 -9.53 28.69 1.09
CA LEU A 440 -9.66 28.22 -0.29
C LEU A 440 -8.50 28.69 -1.16
N ARG A 441 -8.11 29.97 -1.06
CA ARG A 441 -6.97 30.53 -1.81
C ARG A 441 -5.63 29.93 -1.35
N SER A 442 -5.43 29.72 -0.05
CA SER A 442 -4.18 29.17 0.46
C SER A 442 -4.02 27.68 0.10
N SER A 443 -5.09 26.91 0.20
CA SER A 443 -5.08 25.50 -0.15
C SER A 443 -5.03 25.24 -1.66
N SER A 444 -5.69 26.08 -2.49
CA SER A 444 -5.63 25.96 -3.96
C SER A 444 -4.21 26.15 -4.49
N LYS A 445 -3.46 27.11 -3.96
CA LYS A 445 -2.04 27.34 -4.34
C LYS A 445 -1.13 26.12 -4.12
N VAL A 446 -1.47 25.28 -3.16
CA VAL A 446 -0.75 24.02 -2.91
C VAL A 446 -1.22 22.95 -3.89
N LEU A 447 -2.53 22.88 -4.18
CA LEU A 447 -3.14 21.85 -5.03
C LEU A 447 -2.97 22.12 -6.53
N GLU A 448 -2.73 23.36 -6.94
CA GLU A 448 -2.43 23.75 -8.33
C GLU A 448 -0.97 23.41 -8.74
N LYS A 449 -0.09 23.26 -7.77
CA LYS A 449 1.28 22.79 -8.03
C LYS A 449 1.20 21.27 -8.20
N SER A 450 1.73 20.78 -9.31
CA SER A 450 1.92 19.32 -9.44
C SER A 450 2.70 18.82 -8.23
N PRO A 451 2.29 17.70 -7.60
CA PRO A 451 3.10 17.11 -6.57
C PRO A 451 4.50 16.89 -7.14
N PRO A 452 5.57 17.14 -6.37
CA PRO A 452 6.94 17.00 -6.86
C PRO A 452 7.11 15.57 -7.41
N GLY A 453 7.30 15.45 -8.73
CA GLY A 453 7.43 14.17 -9.44
C GLY A 453 6.47 13.93 -10.62
N GLN A 454 5.52 14.83 -10.89
CA GLN A 454 4.68 14.75 -12.09
C GLN A 454 5.00 15.92 -13.03
N GLU A 455 5.97 15.74 -13.94
CA GLU A 455 6.08 16.62 -15.10
C GLU A 455 4.97 16.34 -16.10
N ARG A 456 4.34 17.40 -16.60
CA ARG A 456 3.28 17.37 -17.61
C ARG A 456 3.84 16.75 -18.90
N SER A 457 3.33 15.59 -19.30
CA SER A 457 3.47 15.13 -20.67
C SER A 457 2.65 16.06 -21.57
N GLY A 458 3.35 16.87 -22.38
CA GLY A 458 2.75 17.71 -23.39
C GLY A 458 1.96 16.90 -24.42
N PRO A 459 1.01 17.53 -25.14
CA PRO A 459 0.17 16.83 -26.11
C PRO A 459 1.01 16.35 -27.29
N SER A 460 1.10 15.04 -27.48
CA SER A 460 1.64 14.46 -28.71
C SER A 460 0.65 14.71 -29.84
N ALA A 461 1.08 15.53 -30.80
CA ALA A 461 0.39 15.75 -32.05
C ALA A 461 0.09 14.42 -32.75
N GLY A 462 -1.17 14.27 -33.15
CA GLY A 462 -1.65 13.10 -33.87
C GLY A 462 -0.92 12.88 -35.19
N ARG A 463 -0.66 11.62 -35.50
CA ARG A 463 -0.58 11.12 -36.86
C ARG A 463 -1.56 9.97 -37.06
N SER A 464 -2.54 10.27 -37.88
CA SER A 464 -3.47 9.35 -38.51
C SER A 464 -2.75 8.40 -39.48
N GLY A 465 -3.25 7.19 -39.57
CA GLY A 465 -2.98 6.24 -40.65
C GLY A 465 -3.10 4.83 -40.11
N GLY A 466 -4.15 4.12 -40.24
CA GLY A 466 -4.66 3.48 -41.41
C GLY A 466 -4.29 2.00 -41.44
N GLY A 467 -5.31 1.12 -41.42
CA GLY A 467 -5.20 -0.22 -42.05
C GLY A 467 -5.02 -1.42 -41.14
N ILE A 468 -6.11 -2.08 -40.71
CA ILE A 468 -6.66 -3.34 -41.31
C ILE A 468 -5.84 -4.63 -41.11
N GLU A 469 -6.56 -5.63 -40.52
CA GLU A 469 -6.45 -7.10 -40.70
C GLU A 469 -5.33 -7.89 -40.00
N ARG A 470 -5.70 -8.70 -39.18
CA ARG A 470 -6.10 -10.09 -38.88
C ARG A 470 -5.67 -10.55 -37.51
#